data_1e01f8efec8ee46c379ee663c2883564
#
_entry.id   1e01f8efec8ee46c379ee663c2883564
#
_cell.length_a   1.000
_cell.length_b   1.000
_cell.length_c   1.000
_cell.angle_alpha   90.00
_cell.angle_beta   90.00
_cell.angle_gamma   90.00
#
_symmetry.space_group_name_H-M   'P 1'
#
loop_
_entity.id
_entity.type
_entity.pdbx_description
1 polymer ?
#
loop_
_entity_poly.entity_id
_entity_poly.type
_entity_poly.pdbx_seq_one_letter_code
_entity_poly.pdbx_strand_id
1 'polypeptide(L)'
;GTVHYIVGNGGGNIYCSNCQKTWHSCFYPQEERMGFYTLVEIDGDKLTATGYMADGRIVDIFTIDKSTDTITPHALAPIYERTKMAFKGRMLEFSARGVYPENIGGVWYAPFGVLIQSIGGKVEKGVDFLTCEAYEHYATFTEGSRFAKTDLGTVEMSGEAYFKDGQLFVPVDESAKMFEMAWYYAKRNNYINWNTPSEDKVLYKHPVK
;
A
#
# COMPACT_ATOMS: atom_id res chain seq x y z
N GLY A 1 18.38 -21.45 19.90
CA GLY A 1 17.43 -21.69 18.77
C GLY A 1 18.08 -21.45 17.43
N THR A 2 17.38 -21.76 16.35
CA THR A 2 17.86 -21.53 14.98
C THR A 2 17.04 -20.40 14.37
N VAL A 3 17.71 -19.41 13.77
CA VAL A 3 17.07 -18.37 12.98
C VAL A 3 17.06 -18.81 11.52
N HIS A 4 15.89 -18.86 10.92
CA HIS A 4 15.72 -19.09 9.50
C HIS A 4 15.48 -17.75 8.81
N TYR A 5 16.38 -17.35 7.93
CA TYR A 5 16.28 -16.11 7.18
C TYR A 5 16.24 -16.41 5.69
N ILE A 6 15.13 -16.02 5.05
CA ILE A 6 14.93 -16.23 3.62
C ILE A 6 15.09 -14.89 2.92
N VAL A 7 16.19 -14.77 2.16
CA VAL A 7 16.43 -13.62 1.28
C VAL A 7 15.86 -13.96 -0.09
N GLY A 8 14.72 -13.37 -0.41
CA GLY A 8 14.13 -13.52 -1.74
C GLY A 8 14.74 -12.55 -2.75
N ASN A 9 14.84 -12.97 -4.01
CA ASN A 9 15.02 -12.11 -5.16
C ASN A 9 16.39 -11.44 -5.35
N GLY A 10 17.41 -12.25 -5.59
CA GLY A 10 18.68 -11.77 -6.16
C GLY A 10 18.66 -11.48 -7.67
N GLY A 11 17.57 -10.91 -8.20
CA GLY A 11 17.44 -10.56 -9.62
C GLY A 11 16.53 -11.50 -10.44
N GLY A 12 15.83 -12.43 -9.79
CA GLY A 12 14.83 -13.28 -10.44
C GLY A 12 13.45 -12.58 -10.57
N ASN A 13 12.45 -13.31 -11.04
CA ASN A 13 11.07 -12.80 -11.10
C ASN A 13 10.56 -12.47 -9.69
N ILE A 14 9.95 -11.30 -9.55
CA ILE A 14 9.37 -10.85 -8.29
C ILE A 14 7.92 -11.31 -8.25
N TYR A 15 7.61 -12.06 -7.20
CA TYR A 15 6.25 -12.50 -6.91
C TYR A 15 5.73 -11.69 -5.72
N CYS A 16 4.72 -10.86 -5.95
CA CYS A 16 4.00 -10.23 -4.86
C CYS A 16 3.20 -11.30 -4.11
N SER A 17 3.46 -11.48 -2.84
CA SER A 17 2.82 -12.48 -2.02
C SER A 17 2.38 -11.93 -0.68
N ASN A 18 1.15 -12.22 -0.29
CA ASN A 18 0.60 -11.99 1.04
C ASN A 18 0.64 -13.25 1.92
N CYS A 19 1.59 -14.13 1.67
CA CYS A 19 1.68 -15.42 2.34
C CYS A 19 2.29 -15.36 3.75
N GLN A 20 2.12 -14.26 4.47
CA GLN A 20 2.56 -14.20 5.87
C GLN A 20 1.92 -15.34 6.67
N LYS A 21 2.73 -16.06 7.41
CA LYS A 21 2.31 -17.13 8.30
C LYS A 21 2.46 -16.71 9.75
N THR A 22 1.71 -17.34 10.63
CA THR A 22 1.74 -17.04 12.08
C THR A 22 3.10 -17.30 12.75
N TRP A 23 3.96 -18.08 12.11
CA TRP A 23 5.31 -18.40 12.58
C TRP A 23 6.42 -17.51 11.97
N HIS A 24 6.06 -16.56 11.06
CA HIS A 24 7.00 -15.54 10.61
C HIS A 24 7.20 -14.50 11.70
N SER A 25 8.42 -14.29 12.14
CA SER A 25 8.79 -13.20 13.05
C SER A 25 8.83 -11.87 12.31
N CYS A 26 9.29 -11.88 11.06
CA CYS A 26 9.22 -10.77 10.13
C CYS A 26 8.84 -11.29 8.75
N PHE A 27 8.07 -10.51 8.02
CA PHE A 27 7.70 -10.80 6.66
C PHE A 27 7.59 -9.49 5.88
N TYR A 28 8.43 -9.33 4.87
CA TYR A 28 8.36 -8.22 3.94
C TYR A 28 7.62 -8.66 2.68
N PRO A 29 6.35 -8.27 2.51
CA PRO A 29 5.63 -8.56 1.27
C PRO A 29 6.24 -7.69 0.18
N GLN A 30 6.81 -8.29 -0.80
CA GLN A 30 7.50 -7.59 -1.89
C GLN A 30 6.47 -6.95 -2.84
N GLU A 31 5.97 -5.79 -2.46
CA GLU A 31 4.96 -5.03 -3.22
C GLU A 31 5.61 -4.12 -4.26
N GLU A 32 6.81 -3.68 -3.97
CA GLU A 32 7.63 -2.92 -4.89
C GLU A 32 8.47 -3.92 -5.69
N ARG A 33 8.33 -3.96 -6.98
CA ARG A 33 9.11 -4.83 -7.88
C ARG A 33 10.58 -4.40 -7.93
N MET A 34 11.21 -4.38 -6.78
CA MET A 34 12.59 -3.97 -6.62
C MET A 34 13.39 -5.12 -6.02
N GLY A 35 14.55 -5.34 -6.55
CA GLY A 35 15.49 -6.31 -5.99
C GLY A 35 15.87 -5.93 -4.57
N PHE A 36 16.19 -6.95 -3.76
CA PHE A 36 16.73 -6.67 -2.46
C PHE A 36 17.84 -7.67 -2.07
N TYR A 37 18.71 -7.26 -1.16
CA TYR A 37 19.83 -8.05 -0.68
C TYR A 37 19.98 -7.92 0.84
N THR A 38 20.66 -8.85 1.43
CA THR A 38 20.98 -8.82 2.86
C THR A 38 22.48 -8.75 3.06
N LEU A 39 22.91 -7.77 3.84
CA LEU A 39 24.27 -7.70 4.36
C LEU A 39 24.29 -8.39 5.72
N VAL A 40 25.21 -9.33 5.89
CA VAL A 40 25.44 -10.00 7.18
C VAL A 40 26.83 -9.63 7.65
N GLU A 41 26.90 -9.02 8.82
CA GLU A 41 28.14 -8.62 9.49
C GLU A 41 28.32 -9.48 10.74
N ILE A 42 29.53 -10.01 10.92
CA ILE A 42 29.87 -10.84 12.09
C ILE A 42 31.04 -10.18 12.78
N ASP A 43 30.86 -9.85 14.05
CA ASP A 43 31.88 -9.30 14.94
C ASP A 43 31.92 -10.13 16.22
N GLY A 44 32.92 -11.03 16.33
CA GLY A 44 33.02 -11.97 17.43
C GLY A 44 31.76 -12.84 17.59
N ASP A 45 31.10 -12.71 18.72
CA ASP A 45 29.89 -13.47 19.05
C ASP A 45 28.60 -12.80 18.53
N LYS A 46 28.71 -11.64 17.87
CA LYS A 46 27.58 -10.86 17.39
C LYS A 46 27.42 -10.96 15.88
N LEU A 47 26.23 -11.29 15.42
CA LEU A 47 25.82 -11.26 14.03
C LEU A 47 24.74 -10.19 13.86
N THR A 48 24.93 -9.29 12.89
CA THR A 48 23.90 -8.33 12.45
C THR A 48 23.53 -8.61 11.01
N ALA A 49 22.26 -8.81 10.73
CA ALA A 49 21.75 -8.95 9.38
C ALA A 49 20.88 -7.74 9.03
N THR A 50 21.23 -7.06 7.95
CA THR A 50 20.51 -5.88 7.45
C THR A 50 20.00 -6.15 6.04
N GLY A 51 18.69 -6.11 5.87
CA GLY A 51 18.03 -6.24 4.57
C GLY A 51 17.89 -4.87 3.90
N TYR A 52 18.39 -4.75 2.68
CA TYR A 52 18.32 -3.54 1.86
C TYR A 52 17.49 -3.77 0.59
N MET A 53 16.69 -2.80 0.23
CA MET A 53 16.17 -2.67 -1.14
C MET A 53 17.30 -2.22 -2.07
N ALA A 54 17.15 -2.46 -3.37
CA ALA A 54 18.14 -2.04 -4.37
C ALA A 54 18.37 -0.52 -4.42
N ASP A 55 17.46 0.28 -3.90
CA ASP A 55 17.57 1.73 -3.75
C ASP A 55 18.26 2.16 -2.43
N GLY A 56 18.74 1.21 -1.64
CA GLY A 56 19.44 1.45 -0.37
C GLY A 56 18.56 1.60 0.85
N ARG A 57 17.23 1.54 0.72
CA ARG A 57 16.32 1.55 1.89
C ARG A 57 16.50 0.28 2.70
N ILE A 58 16.55 0.44 4.02
CA ILE A 58 16.60 -0.69 4.95
C ILE A 58 15.16 -1.18 5.20
N VAL A 59 14.94 -2.48 5.04
CA VAL A 59 13.65 -3.13 5.23
C VAL A 59 13.59 -4.04 6.43
N ASP A 60 14.76 -4.47 6.92
CA ASP A 60 14.86 -5.34 8.07
C ASP A 60 16.23 -5.22 8.73
N ILE A 61 16.28 -5.28 10.06
CA ILE A 61 17.52 -5.43 10.84
C ILE A 61 17.24 -6.36 12.01
N PHE A 62 18.09 -7.36 12.20
CA PHE A 62 18.12 -8.12 13.44
C PHE A 62 19.55 -8.45 13.86
N THR A 63 19.73 -8.70 15.14
CA THR A 63 21.02 -9.06 15.71
C THR A 63 20.89 -10.35 16.52
N ILE A 64 21.85 -11.23 16.37
CA ILE A 64 22.05 -12.40 17.24
C ILE A 64 23.31 -12.14 18.04
N ASP A 65 23.21 -12.22 19.37
CA ASP A 65 24.35 -12.14 20.26
C ASP A 65 24.48 -13.47 21.01
N LYS A 66 25.51 -14.23 20.67
CA LYS A 66 25.77 -15.56 21.28
C LYS A 66 26.34 -15.46 22.68
N SER A 67 26.98 -14.35 23.03
CA SER A 67 27.53 -14.15 24.37
C SER A 67 26.41 -14.02 25.42
N THR A 68 25.26 -13.49 25.01
CA THR A 68 24.07 -13.31 25.87
C THR A 68 22.93 -14.27 25.53
N ASP A 69 23.09 -15.10 24.49
CA ASP A 69 22.05 -15.97 23.92
C ASP A 69 20.77 -15.17 23.58
N THR A 70 20.95 -13.94 23.09
CA THR A 70 19.83 -13.04 22.76
C THR A 70 19.69 -12.85 21.27
N ILE A 71 18.44 -12.67 20.84
CA ILE A 71 18.07 -12.23 19.49
C ILE A 71 17.34 -10.91 19.66
N THR A 72 17.91 -9.83 19.16
CA THR A 72 17.23 -8.55 19.09
C THR A 72 16.30 -8.57 17.89
N PRO A 73 15.00 -8.45 18.09
CA PRO A 73 14.05 -8.44 17.00
C PRO A 73 14.20 -7.16 16.16
N HIS A 74 13.55 -7.17 15.04
CA HIS A 74 13.57 -6.15 13.99
C HIS A 74 13.45 -4.72 14.52
N ALA A 75 14.40 -3.86 14.15
CA ALA A 75 14.43 -2.46 14.58
C ALA A 75 13.47 -1.57 13.80
N LEU A 76 12.93 -2.06 12.68
CA LEU A 76 12.06 -1.28 11.80
C LEU A 76 10.62 -1.72 11.94
N ALA A 77 9.73 -0.74 11.97
CA ALA A 77 8.30 -1.02 11.90
C ALA A 77 7.97 -1.80 10.62
N PRO A 78 7.25 -2.90 10.75
CA PRO A 78 6.98 -3.75 9.61
C PRO A 78 6.25 -3.01 8.49
N ILE A 79 6.80 -3.05 7.28
CA ILE A 79 6.16 -2.42 6.11
C ILE A 79 4.81 -3.07 5.79
N TYR A 80 4.61 -4.32 6.20
CA TYR A 80 3.32 -5.00 6.09
C TYR A 80 2.21 -4.40 6.98
N GLU A 81 2.52 -3.50 7.91
CA GLU A 81 1.51 -2.72 8.64
C GLU A 81 0.87 -1.63 7.77
N ARG A 82 1.49 -1.28 6.64
CA ARG A 82 0.91 -0.31 5.71
C ARG A 82 -0.28 -0.91 5.00
N THR A 83 -1.34 -0.12 4.93
CA THR A 83 -2.56 -0.52 4.23
C THR A 83 -2.31 -0.54 2.73
N LYS A 84 -2.59 -1.65 2.10
CA LYS A 84 -2.39 -1.88 0.68
C LYS A 84 -3.61 -1.49 -0.12
N MET A 85 -3.46 -1.43 -1.45
CA MET A 85 -4.57 -1.23 -2.39
C MET A 85 -4.72 -2.46 -3.27
N ALA A 86 -5.97 -2.83 -3.53
CA ALA A 86 -6.33 -3.90 -4.46
C ALA A 86 -7.48 -3.46 -5.36
N PHE A 87 -7.54 -4.00 -6.54
CA PHE A 87 -8.67 -3.87 -7.45
C PHE A 87 -9.12 -5.27 -7.90
N LYS A 88 -10.40 -5.58 -7.70
CA LYS A 88 -10.96 -6.92 -8.00
C LYS A 88 -10.13 -8.05 -7.37
N GLY A 89 -9.71 -7.85 -6.13
CA GLY A 89 -8.90 -8.82 -5.38
C GLY A 89 -7.44 -8.95 -5.83
N ARG A 90 -7.00 -8.20 -6.84
CA ARG A 90 -5.60 -8.16 -7.26
C ARG A 90 -4.90 -6.99 -6.60
N MET A 91 -3.79 -7.25 -5.91
CA MET A 91 -2.97 -6.19 -5.33
C MET A 91 -2.46 -5.26 -6.42
N LEU A 92 -2.60 -3.96 -6.18
CA LEU A 92 -2.01 -2.95 -7.04
C LEU A 92 -0.51 -2.85 -6.73
N GLU A 93 0.28 -2.82 -7.77
CA GLU A 93 1.71 -2.63 -7.66
C GLU A 93 2.00 -1.14 -7.59
N PHE A 94 2.50 -0.70 -6.45
CA PHE A 94 3.03 0.64 -6.35
C PHE A 94 4.46 0.63 -6.86
N SER A 95 4.74 1.45 -7.87
CA SER A 95 6.12 1.79 -8.16
C SER A 95 6.74 2.45 -6.92
N ALA A 96 8.01 2.26 -6.72
CA ALA A 96 8.95 2.67 -5.68
C ALA A 96 8.68 3.90 -4.78
N ARG A 97 7.48 4.45 -4.72
CA ARG A 97 7.19 5.70 -4.00
C ARG A 97 6.61 5.50 -2.60
N GLY A 98 6.30 4.27 -2.22
CA GLY A 98 5.89 3.97 -0.84
C GLY A 98 4.65 4.71 -0.35
N VAL A 99 3.75 5.12 -1.23
CA VAL A 99 2.50 5.82 -0.87
C VAL A 99 1.39 4.80 -0.66
N TYR A 100 0.82 4.80 0.53
CA TYR A 100 -0.18 3.83 0.97
C TYR A 100 -1.41 4.54 1.53
N PRO A 101 -2.61 3.93 1.43
CA PRO A 101 -3.80 4.47 2.08
C PRO A 101 -3.60 4.72 3.57
N GLU A 102 -4.23 5.77 4.07
CA GLU A 102 -4.15 6.19 5.47
C GLU A 102 -5.55 6.35 6.05
N ASN A 103 -5.72 6.01 7.32
CA ASN A 103 -6.93 6.33 8.06
C ASN A 103 -6.66 7.52 8.96
N ILE A 104 -7.32 8.64 8.72
CA ILE A 104 -7.18 9.86 9.49
C ILE A 104 -8.53 10.20 10.10
N GLY A 105 -8.63 10.08 11.42
CA GLY A 105 -9.87 10.40 12.13
C GLY A 105 -11.09 9.54 11.74
N GLY A 106 -10.87 8.33 11.25
CA GLY A 106 -11.92 7.41 10.77
C GLY A 106 -12.21 7.53 9.27
N VAL A 107 -11.66 8.50 8.58
CA VAL A 107 -11.77 8.65 7.12
C VAL A 107 -10.59 7.96 6.45
N TRP A 108 -10.87 7.07 5.52
CA TRP A 108 -9.84 6.47 4.68
C TRP A 108 -9.48 7.39 3.53
N TYR A 109 -8.19 7.62 3.35
CA TYR A 109 -7.61 8.33 2.22
C TYR A 109 -6.74 7.41 1.38
N ALA A 110 -6.76 7.59 0.08
CA ALA A 110 -5.92 6.82 -0.84
C ALA A 110 -5.36 7.70 -1.96
N PRO A 111 -4.19 7.33 -2.53
CA PRO A 111 -3.65 7.95 -3.73
C PRO A 111 -4.46 7.51 -4.96
N PHE A 112 -5.61 8.13 -5.16
CA PHE A 112 -6.64 7.67 -6.10
C PHE A 112 -6.18 7.67 -7.57
N GLY A 113 -5.30 8.59 -7.94
CA GLY A 113 -4.69 8.59 -9.28
C GLY A 113 -3.91 7.30 -9.58
N VAL A 114 -3.28 6.69 -8.57
CA VAL A 114 -2.59 5.40 -8.72
C VAL A 114 -3.59 4.28 -9.02
N LEU A 115 -4.74 4.27 -8.32
CA LEU A 115 -5.81 3.31 -8.60
C LEU A 115 -6.29 3.45 -10.05
N ILE A 116 -6.65 4.68 -10.45
CA ILE A 116 -7.20 4.94 -11.79
C ILE A 116 -6.21 4.55 -12.90
N GLN A 117 -4.93 4.89 -12.77
CA GLN A 117 -3.90 4.46 -13.73
C GLN A 117 -3.75 2.94 -13.78
N SER A 118 -3.81 2.27 -12.63
CA SER A 118 -3.64 0.82 -12.53
C SER A 118 -4.78 0.03 -13.21
N ILE A 119 -5.96 0.63 -13.32
CA ILE A 119 -7.12 0.02 -14.00
C ILE A 119 -7.26 0.46 -15.45
N GLY A 120 -6.29 1.21 -15.98
CA GLY A 120 -6.27 1.66 -17.37
C GLY A 120 -7.02 2.98 -17.63
N GLY A 121 -7.43 3.69 -16.58
CA GLY A 121 -8.01 5.03 -16.67
C GLY A 121 -6.96 6.10 -16.94
N LYS A 122 -7.43 7.31 -17.22
CA LYS A 122 -6.57 8.47 -17.47
C LYS A 122 -6.43 9.31 -16.22
N VAL A 123 -5.24 9.88 -16.02
CA VAL A 123 -4.93 10.77 -14.92
C VAL A 123 -4.17 11.97 -15.45
N GLU A 124 -4.71 13.15 -15.22
CA GLU A 124 -4.05 14.43 -15.46
C GLU A 124 -3.71 15.06 -14.12
N LYS A 125 -2.43 15.40 -13.92
CA LYS A 125 -1.94 16.00 -12.70
C LYS A 125 -1.46 17.43 -12.95
N GLY A 126 -2.07 18.39 -12.28
CA GLY A 126 -1.60 19.77 -12.19
C GLY A 126 -0.72 20.01 -10.98
N VAL A 127 -0.50 21.29 -10.67
CA VAL A 127 0.31 21.71 -9.51
C VAL A 127 -0.45 21.42 -8.21
N ASP A 128 -1.73 21.74 -8.18
CA ASP A 128 -2.63 21.66 -7.03
C ASP A 128 -3.88 20.80 -7.27
N PHE A 129 -3.99 20.13 -8.42
CA PHE A 129 -5.14 19.31 -8.76
C PHE A 129 -4.77 17.96 -9.38
N LEU A 130 -5.74 17.08 -9.37
CA LEU A 130 -5.71 15.78 -10.03
C LEU A 130 -7.06 15.56 -10.71
N THR A 131 -7.06 15.31 -12.02
CA THR A 131 -8.24 14.85 -12.74
C THR A 131 -8.09 13.37 -13.08
N CYS A 132 -9.09 12.60 -12.74
CA CYS A 132 -9.18 11.16 -12.99
C CYS A 132 -10.35 10.89 -13.95
N GLU A 133 -10.14 10.01 -14.94
CA GLU A 133 -11.18 9.54 -15.85
C GLU A 133 -11.19 8.01 -15.93
N ALA A 134 -12.30 7.39 -15.66
CA ALA A 134 -12.53 5.95 -15.82
C ALA A 134 -14.02 5.64 -15.87
N TYR A 135 -14.42 4.56 -16.56
CA TYR A 135 -15.80 4.07 -16.61
C TYR A 135 -16.84 5.14 -17.02
N GLU A 136 -16.50 5.99 -17.99
CA GLU A 136 -17.33 7.12 -18.47
C GLU A 136 -17.54 8.24 -17.45
N HIS A 137 -16.88 8.18 -16.30
CA HIS A 137 -16.90 9.21 -15.25
C HIS A 137 -15.58 9.97 -15.20
N TYR A 138 -15.66 11.21 -14.73
CA TYR A 138 -14.48 11.97 -14.35
C TYR A 138 -14.66 12.65 -12.99
N ALA A 139 -13.56 12.86 -12.30
CA ALA A 139 -13.52 13.70 -11.11
C ALA A 139 -12.21 14.50 -11.07
N THR A 140 -12.35 15.79 -10.74
CA THR A 140 -11.22 16.69 -10.48
C THR A 140 -11.20 17.03 -9.00
N PHE A 141 -10.09 16.69 -8.36
CA PHE A 141 -9.79 16.95 -6.94
C PHE A 141 -8.76 18.06 -6.86
N THR A 142 -8.95 19.00 -5.95
CA THR A 142 -8.01 20.12 -5.71
C THR A 142 -7.45 20.03 -4.29
N GLU A 143 -6.15 20.26 -4.13
CA GLU A 143 -5.49 20.27 -2.83
C GLU A 143 -6.15 21.26 -1.87
N GLY A 144 -6.35 20.87 -0.61
CA GLY A 144 -7.01 21.68 0.41
C GLY A 144 -8.53 21.81 0.22
N SER A 145 -9.11 21.19 -0.81
CA SER A 145 -10.55 21.26 -1.06
C SER A 145 -11.28 20.02 -0.54
N ARG A 146 -12.44 20.26 0.06
CA ARG A 146 -13.44 19.21 0.36
C ARG A 146 -14.42 18.98 -0.78
N PHE A 147 -14.28 19.68 -1.89
CA PHE A 147 -15.19 19.58 -3.01
C PHE A 147 -14.47 19.06 -4.25
N ALA A 148 -15.03 18.04 -4.86
CA ALA A 148 -14.59 17.51 -6.16
C ALA A 148 -15.57 17.92 -7.25
N LYS A 149 -15.06 18.25 -8.45
CA LYS A 149 -15.89 18.48 -9.65
C LYS A 149 -16.00 17.18 -10.42
N THR A 150 -17.22 16.78 -10.77
CA THR A 150 -17.50 15.54 -11.49
C THR A 150 -18.40 15.79 -12.69
N ASP A 151 -18.60 14.79 -13.53
CA ASP A 151 -19.62 14.78 -14.60
C ASP A 151 -21.05 14.99 -14.10
N LEU A 152 -21.32 14.64 -12.83
CA LEU A 152 -22.63 14.78 -12.18
C LEU A 152 -22.76 16.07 -11.36
N GLY A 153 -21.74 16.93 -11.34
CA GLY A 153 -21.73 18.18 -10.59
C GLY A 153 -20.64 18.21 -9.51
N THR A 154 -20.85 19.00 -8.48
CA THR A 154 -19.90 19.13 -7.37
C THR A 154 -20.30 18.20 -6.22
N VAL A 155 -19.35 17.42 -5.75
CA VAL A 155 -19.54 16.48 -4.64
C VAL A 155 -18.71 16.94 -3.43
N GLU A 156 -19.35 17.04 -2.27
CA GLU A 156 -18.65 17.27 -0.99
C GLU A 156 -18.10 15.97 -0.46
N MET A 157 -16.81 15.98 -0.09
CA MET A 157 -16.09 14.85 0.48
C MET A 157 -16.04 14.94 2.01
N SER A 158 -15.86 13.83 2.68
CA SER A 158 -15.71 13.72 4.14
C SER A 158 -14.45 14.41 4.69
N GLY A 159 -13.50 14.76 3.82
CA GLY A 159 -12.29 15.49 4.17
C GLY A 159 -11.62 16.15 2.98
N GLU A 160 -10.61 16.95 3.26
CA GLU A 160 -9.86 17.70 2.24
C GLU A 160 -8.88 16.79 1.50
N ALA A 161 -8.74 16.97 0.18
CA ALA A 161 -7.69 16.33 -0.58
C ALA A 161 -6.32 16.95 -0.22
N TYR A 162 -5.26 16.13 -0.17
CA TYR A 162 -3.92 16.62 0.15
C TYR A 162 -2.84 15.88 -0.64
N PHE A 163 -1.73 16.57 -0.95
CA PHE A 163 -0.57 15.95 -1.55
C PHE A 163 0.36 15.33 -0.48
N LYS A 164 0.82 14.12 -0.79
CA LYS A 164 1.87 13.43 -0.04
C LYS A 164 2.74 12.63 -1.00
N ASP A 165 4.05 12.80 -0.90
CA ASP A 165 5.05 12.10 -1.72
C ASP A 165 4.72 12.15 -3.23
N GLY A 166 4.22 13.30 -3.68
CA GLY A 166 3.88 13.55 -5.06
C GLY A 166 2.59 12.89 -5.55
N GLN A 167 1.76 12.34 -4.68
CA GLN A 167 0.44 11.80 -4.98
C GLN A 167 -0.64 12.59 -4.25
N LEU A 168 -1.78 12.81 -4.91
CA LEU A 168 -2.95 13.41 -4.27
C LEU A 168 -3.77 12.32 -3.57
N PHE A 169 -3.94 12.47 -2.27
CA PHE A 169 -4.79 11.63 -1.43
C PHE A 169 -6.19 12.23 -1.34
N VAL A 170 -7.17 11.40 -1.55
CA VAL A 170 -8.59 11.78 -1.46
C VAL A 170 -9.35 10.79 -0.59
N PRO A 171 -10.48 11.21 0.02
CA PRO A 171 -11.36 10.31 0.76
C PRO A 171 -11.86 9.17 -0.13
N VAL A 172 -11.71 7.93 0.37
CA VAL A 172 -11.98 6.70 -0.40
C VAL A 172 -13.46 6.52 -0.71
N ASP A 173 -14.33 6.85 0.26
CA ASP A 173 -15.77 6.56 0.13
C ASP A 173 -16.40 7.38 -1.00
N GLU A 174 -16.18 8.68 -1.01
CA GLU A 174 -16.75 9.56 -2.01
C GLU A 174 -16.08 9.38 -3.37
N SER A 175 -14.74 9.23 -3.39
CA SER A 175 -14.04 9.00 -4.67
C SER A 175 -14.47 7.68 -5.32
N ALA A 176 -14.71 6.62 -4.55
CA ALA A 176 -15.25 5.39 -5.09
C ALA A 176 -16.65 5.58 -5.69
N LYS A 177 -17.53 6.29 -4.98
CA LYS A 177 -18.90 6.58 -5.45
C LYS A 177 -18.94 7.40 -6.74
N MET A 178 -18.02 8.37 -6.91
CA MET A 178 -17.92 9.19 -8.13
C MET A 178 -17.64 8.36 -9.39
N PHE A 179 -17.06 7.17 -9.24
CA PHE A 179 -16.77 6.23 -10.32
C PHE A 179 -17.64 4.97 -10.28
N GLU A 180 -18.73 5.02 -9.54
CA GLU A 180 -19.63 3.89 -9.33
C GLU A 180 -18.90 2.62 -8.84
N MET A 181 -17.81 2.79 -8.09
CA MET A 181 -17.06 1.69 -7.51
C MET A 181 -17.56 1.40 -6.11
N ALA A 182 -17.67 0.12 -5.77
CA ALA A 182 -17.75 -0.31 -4.38
C ALA A 182 -16.35 -0.50 -3.81
N TRP A 183 -16.23 -0.39 -2.49
CA TRP A 183 -14.98 -0.63 -1.81
C TRP A 183 -15.19 -1.27 -0.44
N TYR A 184 -14.15 -1.93 0.06
CA TYR A 184 -14.12 -2.42 1.44
C TYR A 184 -12.70 -2.48 1.98
N TYR A 185 -12.57 -2.39 3.30
CA TYR A 185 -11.31 -2.60 4.00
C TYR A 185 -11.23 -4.03 4.53
N ALA A 186 -10.28 -4.80 4.02
CA ALA A 186 -10.00 -6.16 4.47
C ALA A 186 -9.05 -6.14 5.67
N LYS A 187 -9.58 -6.00 6.87
CA LYS A 187 -8.82 -5.86 8.13
C LYS A 187 -7.78 -6.97 8.33
N ARG A 188 -8.12 -8.23 8.03
CA ARG A 188 -7.22 -9.38 8.23
C ARG A 188 -5.94 -9.29 7.40
N ASN A 189 -6.04 -8.74 6.20
CA ASN A 189 -4.95 -8.69 5.22
C ASN A 189 -4.43 -7.27 4.99
N ASN A 190 -4.99 -6.31 5.72
CA ASN A 190 -4.65 -4.89 5.71
C ASN A 190 -4.59 -4.27 4.31
N TYR A 191 -5.71 -4.34 3.56
CA TYR A 191 -5.83 -3.66 2.28
C TYR A 191 -7.23 -3.09 2.05
N ILE A 192 -7.30 -2.04 1.23
CA ILE A 192 -8.54 -1.53 0.66
C ILE A 192 -8.71 -2.15 -0.72
N ASN A 193 -9.86 -2.73 -0.98
CA ASN A 193 -10.22 -3.28 -2.28
C ASN A 193 -11.32 -2.45 -2.93
N TRP A 194 -11.14 -2.16 -4.22
CA TRP A 194 -12.17 -1.56 -5.06
C TRP A 194 -12.68 -2.57 -6.08
N ASN A 195 -13.96 -2.49 -6.37
CA ASN A 195 -14.64 -3.31 -7.37
C ASN A 195 -15.54 -2.44 -8.24
N THR A 196 -15.86 -2.90 -9.44
CA THR A 196 -16.88 -2.27 -10.27
C THR A 196 -18.29 -2.74 -9.85
N PRO A 197 -19.34 -1.90 -10.03
CA PRO A 197 -20.69 -2.20 -9.55
C PRO A 197 -21.28 -3.51 -10.04
N SER A 198 -20.96 -3.91 -11.28
CA SER A 198 -21.48 -5.11 -11.90
C SER A 198 -21.06 -6.42 -11.21
N GLU A 199 -19.99 -6.36 -10.43
CA GLU A 199 -19.41 -7.53 -9.75
C GLU A 199 -19.80 -7.61 -8.27
N ASP A 200 -20.26 -6.51 -7.69
CA ASP A 200 -20.49 -6.41 -6.25
C ASP A 200 -21.76 -7.08 -5.78
N LYS A 201 -22.71 -7.29 -6.65
CA LYS A 201 -23.97 -7.96 -6.29
C LYS A 201 -23.78 -9.43 -5.88
N VAL A 202 -22.63 -10.03 -6.20
CA VAL A 202 -22.39 -11.46 -6.00
C VAL A 202 -21.38 -11.75 -4.90
N LEU A 203 -20.39 -10.88 -4.63
CA LEU A 203 -19.22 -11.28 -3.84
C LEU A 203 -19.09 -10.64 -2.45
N TYR A 204 -19.68 -9.48 -2.16
CA TYR A 204 -19.34 -8.75 -0.93
C TYR A 204 -20.54 -8.13 -0.24
N LYS A 205 -21.36 -8.99 0.36
CA LYS A 205 -22.50 -8.56 1.21
C LYS A 205 -22.14 -8.33 2.69
N HIS A 206 -20.91 -8.17 3.04
CA HIS A 206 -20.55 -7.93 4.43
C HIS A 206 -20.01 -6.51 4.62
N PRO A 207 -20.83 -5.61 5.20
CA PRO A 207 -20.29 -4.43 5.83
C PRO A 207 -19.34 -4.89 6.93
N VAL A 208 -18.14 -4.36 6.91
CA VAL A 208 -17.18 -4.58 7.98
C VAL A 208 -17.79 -3.99 9.26
N LYS A 209 -18.12 -4.85 10.22
CA LYS A 209 -18.41 -4.44 11.59
C LYS A 209 -17.13 -4.15 12.33
#